data_d30bc476c3a86d3b8410913e5c334879
#
_entry.id   d30bc476c3a86d3b8410913e5c334879
#
_cell.length_a   1.000
_cell.length_b   1.000
_cell.length_c   1.000
_cell.angle_alpha   90.00
_cell.angle_beta   90.00
_cell.angle_gamma   90.00
#
_symmetry.space_group_name_H-M   'P 1'
#
loop_
_entity.id
_entity.type
_entity.pdbx_description
1 polymer ?
#
loop_
_entity_poly.entity_id
_entity_poly.type
_entity_poly.pdbx_seq_one_letter_code
_entity_poly.pdbx_strand_id
1 'polypeptide(L)'
;MLKIFVSVFMIMLFAAPSYGGDTIVAKVNGVVFTQKDLEEEVDRLIPRMTFHRNVPPEKRKLYYGKALDEMINRELQYQDAKAQNIKIDKEQIDVQLEKFKKRFRSDEEFQNALKRENATEEQVRARIEKELLAQAAFTSNVTDKAGVSESALKAYYEENKAKFKEPESVKLRIISTKEEQKAKDILAKLKEGDDFGELAYNLSEDSYRVNGGDIGYIHEGRMLPEIDAVAFKLKAGEVSDIIAAETNFFVIKVEEKKPAHQMTFEETQEKLKRDLESQRARELSDAWIESLRSKARIEVLLKTE
;
A
#
# COMPACT_ATOMS: atom_id res chain seq x y z
N MET A 1 -14.21 -12.07 10.63
CA MET A 1 -14.64 -12.15 9.21
C MET A 1 -13.69 -11.30 8.39
N LEU A 2 -12.67 -11.93 7.84
CA LEU A 2 -11.70 -11.28 6.95
C LEU A 2 -12.47 -10.92 5.67
N LYS A 3 -12.76 -9.64 5.47
CA LYS A 3 -13.26 -9.16 4.18
C LYS A 3 -12.14 -9.37 3.17
N ILE A 4 -12.19 -10.49 2.47
CA ILE A 4 -11.38 -10.73 1.28
C ILE A 4 -11.71 -9.59 0.32
N PHE A 5 -10.81 -8.63 0.21
CA PHE A 5 -10.83 -7.68 -0.89
C PHE A 5 -10.60 -8.49 -2.16
N VAL A 6 -11.70 -8.95 -2.74
CA VAL A 6 -11.71 -9.46 -4.10
C VAL A 6 -11.29 -8.27 -4.96
N SER A 7 -10.00 -8.23 -5.26
CA SER A 7 -9.45 -7.32 -6.25
C SER A 7 -10.32 -7.45 -7.49
N VAL A 8 -10.93 -6.35 -7.89
CA VAL A 8 -11.84 -6.30 -9.04
C VAL A 8 -11.02 -6.67 -10.29
N PHE A 9 -11.05 -7.95 -10.63
CA PHE A 9 -10.40 -8.47 -11.84
C PHE A 9 -11.02 -7.82 -13.05
N MET A 10 -10.23 -7.06 -13.77
CA MET A 10 -10.57 -6.56 -15.08
C MET A 10 -10.33 -7.70 -16.07
N ILE A 11 -11.34 -8.57 -16.24
CA ILE A 11 -11.33 -9.58 -17.31
C ILE A 11 -11.55 -8.80 -18.61
N MET A 12 -10.50 -8.67 -19.41
CA MET A 12 -10.65 -8.22 -20.78
C MET A 12 -11.14 -9.39 -21.65
N LEU A 13 -12.01 -9.09 -22.58
CA LEU A 13 -12.54 -10.05 -23.54
C LEU A 13 -11.52 -10.26 -24.66
N PHE A 14 -10.94 -11.45 -24.78
CA PHE A 14 -10.03 -11.74 -25.88
C PHE A 14 -10.18 -13.17 -26.42
N ALA A 15 -9.92 -13.30 -27.70
CA ALA A 15 -10.05 -14.51 -28.49
C ALA A 15 -9.18 -15.67 -28.02
N ALA A 16 -9.53 -16.89 -28.41
CA ALA A 16 -8.66 -18.05 -28.34
C ALA A 16 -7.31 -17.77 -29.02
N PRO A 17 -6.20 -18.37 -28.53
CA PRO A 17 -4.90 -18.14 -29.13
C PRO A 17 -4.86 -18.61 -30.58
N SER A 18 -5.01 -17.68 -31.51
CA SER A 18 -4.60 -17.90 -32.88
C SER A 18 -3.11 -17.56 -32.95
N TYR A 19 -2.25 -18.55 -32.90
CA TYR A 19 -0.78 -18.39 -32.98
C TYR A 19 -0.30 -17.90 -34.35
N GLY A 20 -1.20 -17.51 -35.27
CA GLY A 20 -0.86 -17.01 -36.58
C GLY A 20 -0.49 -15.54 -36.56
N GLY A 21 0.78 -15.23 -36.29
CA GLY A 21 1.35 -13.88 -36.47
C GLY A 21 1.75 -13.12 -35.20
N ASP A 22 1.36 -13.54 -34.00
CA ASP A 22 1.70 -12.88 -32.75
C ASP A 22 3.11 -13.25 -32.26
N THR A 23 3.89 -12.26 -31.85
CA THR A 23 5.22 -12.49 -31.26
C THR A 23 5.07 -13.22 -29.93
N ILE A 24 5.75 -14.36 -29.77
CA ILE A 24 5.79 -15.13 -28.52
C ILE A 24 6.76 -14.43 -27.55
N VAL A 25 6.31 -14.14 -26.33
CA VAL A 25 7.10 -13.48 -25.28
C VAL A 25 7.56 -14.43 -24.19
N ALA A 26 6.82 -15.53 -23.94
CA ALA A 26 7.24 -16.58 -23.01
C ALA A 26 6.53 -17.90 -23.27
N LYS A 27 7.10 -19.00 -22.68
CA LYS A 27 6.45 -20.30 -22.56
C LYS A 27 6.58 -20.83 -21.15
N VAL A 28 5.52 -21.42 -20.62
CA VAL A 28 5.50 -22.01 -19.27
C VAL A 28 4.92 -23.43 -19.37
N ASN A 29 5.74 -24.45 -19.20
CA ASN A 29 5.33 -25.87 -19.35
C ASN A 29 4.57 -26.15 -20.65
N GLY A 30 4.98 -25.51 -21.75
CA GLY A 30 4.34 -25.64 -23.07
C GLY A 30 3.20 -24.64 -23.33
N VAL A 31 2.67 -23.95 -22.33
CA VAL A 31 1.70 -22.87 -22.52
C VAL A 31 2.43 -21.65 -23.06
N VAL A 32 1.93 -21.10 -24.18
CA VAL A 32 2.54 -19.97 -24.89
C VAL A 32 1.88 -18.66 -24.45
N PHE A 33 2.68 -17.63 -24.24
CA PHE A 33 2.24 -16.25 -24.03
C PHE A 33 2.72 -15.37 -25.17
N THR A 34 1.81 -14.54 -25.68
CA THR A 34 2.04 -13.64 -26.80
C THR A 34 2.28 -12.21 -26.33
N GLN A 35 2.77 -11.36 -27.25
CA GLN A 35 2.86 -9.91 -27.00
C GLN A 35 1.49 -9.31 -26.66
N LYS A 36 0.42 -9.81 -27.27
CA LYS A 36 -0.95 -9.39 -26.96
C LYS A 36 -1.31 -9.69 -25.50
N ASP A 37 -1.04 -10.91 -25.02
CA ASP A 37 -1.30 -11.28 -23.63
C ASP A 37 -0.50 -10.39 -22.67
N LEU A 38 0.74 -10.04 -23.02
CA LEU A 38 1.58 -9.15 -22.23
C LEU A 38 0.99 -7.74 -22.15
N GLU A 39 0.56 -7.17 -23.28
CA GLU A 39 -0.07 -5.84 -23.28
C GLU A 39 -1.35 -5.81 -22.44
N GLU A 40 -2.15 -6.86 -22.49
CA GLU A 40 -3.34 -7.00 -21.64
C GLU A 40 -2.98 -7.02 -20.15
N GLU A 41 -1.93 -7.72 -19.80
CA GLU A 41 -1.48 -7.75 -18.40
C GLU A 41 -0.91 -6.39 -17.95
N VAL A 42 -0.23 -5.67 -18.84
CA VAL A 42 0.20 -4.29 -18.59
C VAL A 42 -1.00 -3.38 -18.34
N ASP A 43 -2.09 -3.53 -19.11
CA ASP A 43 -3.33 -2.77 -18.87
C ASP A 43 -3.97 -3.06 -17.51
N ARG A 44 -3.83 -4.28 -17.00
CA ARG A 44 -4.26 -4.64 -15.64
C ARG A 44 -3.35 -4.08 -14.55
N LEU A 45 -2.07 -4.00 -14.86
CA LEU A 45 -1.03 -3.60 -13.90
C LEU A 45 -1.00 -2.09 -13.68
N ILE A 46 -1.11 -1.28 -14.76
CA ILE A 46 -1.00 0.18 -14.73
C ILE A 46 -1.91 0.82 -13.66
N PRO A 47 -3.23 0.55 -13.58
CA PRO A 47 -4.11 1.16 -12.58
C PRO A 47 -3.77 0.81 -11.12
N ARG A 48 -3.00 -0.26 -10.91
CA ARG A 48 -2.55 -0.71 -9.58
C ARG A 48 -1.23 -0.09 -9.17
N MET A 49 -0.43 0.39 -10.12
CA MET A 49 0.92 0.91 -9.90
C MET A 49 1.04 2.42 -10.03
N THR A 50 0.10 3.07 -10.72
CA THR A 50 0.18 4.51 -10.95
C THR A 50 -1.20 5.16 -10.90
N PHE A 51 -1.24 6.42 -10.46
CA PHE A 51 -2.46 7.25 -10.53
C PHE A 51 -2.81 7.67 -11.95
N HIS A 52 -1.85 7.62 -12.88
CA HIS A 52 -2.06 7.99 -14.28
C HIS A 52 -2.56 6.78 -15.07
N ARG A 53 -3.83 6.77 -15.44
CA ARG A 53 -4.44 5.69 -16.23
C ARG A 53 -3.96 5.63 -17.68
N ASN A 54 -3.54 6.77 -18.24
CA ASN A 54 -2.99 6.85 -19.60
C ASN A 54 -1.46 6.92 -19.52
N VAL A 55 -0.83 5.76 -19.69
CA VAL A 55 0.62 5.65 -19.82
C VAL A 55 0.98 5.63 -21.30
N PRO A 56 1.83 6.55 -21.79
CA PRO A 56 2.26 6.58 -23.17
C PRO A 56 2.90 5.25 -23.61
N PRO A 57 2.74 4.83 -24.89
CA PRO A 57 3.23 3.54 -25.39
C PRO A 57 4.71 3.27 -25.08
N GLU A 58 5.54 4.28 -25.19
CA GLU A 58 6.99 4.17 -24.90
C GLU A 58 7.30 3.88 -23.43
N LYS A 59 6.42 4.29 -22.50
CA LYS A 59 6.58 4.04 -21.07
C LYS A 59 5.94 2.72 -20.64
N ARG A 60 5.11 2.10 -21.47
CA ARG A 60 4.48 0.81 -21.17
C ARG A 60 5.53 -0.30 -21.04
N LYS A 61 6.60 -0.24 -21.81
CA LYS A 61 7.72 -1.20 -21.75
C LYS A 61 8.33 -1.32 -20.34
N LEU A 62 8.29 -0.26 -19.52
CA LEU A 62 8.77 -0.29 -18.14
C LEU A 62 8.01 -1.29 -17.25
N TYR A 63 6.80 -1.67 -17.65
CA TYR A 63 5.94 -2.61 -16.90
C TYR A 63 6.05 -4.04 -17.43
N TYR A 64 6.67 -4.28 -18.59
CA TYR A 64 6.71 -5.58 -19.25
C TYR A 64 7.32 -6.68 -18.36
N GLY A 65 8.43 -6.42 -17.72
CA GLY A 65 9.08 -7.40 -16.83
C GLY A 65 8.14 -7.86 -15.73
N LYS A 66 7.51 -6.92 -15.02
CA LYS A 66 6.57 -7.21 -13.94
C LYS A 66 5.30 -7.88 -14.44
N ALA A 67 4.74 -7.42 -15.57
CA ALA A 67 3.56 -8.02 -16.18
C ALA A 67 3.83 -9.49 -16.57
N LEU A 68 4.98 -9.75 -17.19
CA LEU A 68 5.39 -11.09 -17.58
C LEU A 68 5.56 -12.01 -16.36
N ASP A 69 6.17 -11.52 -15.29
CA ASP A 69 6.31 -12.26 -14.04
C ASP A 69 4.94 -12.60 -13.42
N GLU A 70 3.99 -11.66 -13.41
CA GLU A 70 2.63 -11.90 -12.90
C GLU A 70 1.90 -12.95 -13.77
N MET A 71 2.05 -12.90 -15.10
CA MET A 71 1.48 -13.88 -16.03
C MET A 71 2.05 -15.28 -15.77
N ILE A 72 3.37 -15.40 -15.69
CA ILE A 72 4.06 -16.68 -15.42
C ILE A 72 3.60 -17.24 -14.08
N ASN A 73 3.61 -16.44 -13.01
CA ASN A 73 3.22 -16.88 -11.67
C ASN A 73 1.76 -17.35 -11.65
N ARG A 74 0.85 -16.62 -12.30
CA ARG A 74 -0.57 -16.98 -12.38
C ARG A 74 -0.79 -18.30 -13.13
N GLU A 75 -0.04 -18.52 -14.21
CA GLU A 75 -0.08 -19.79 -14.93
C GLU A 75 0.39 -20.95 -14.04
N LEU A 76 1.49 -20.77 -13.32
CA LEU A 76 2.01 -21.77 -12.41
C LEU A 76 1.02 -22.09 -11.26
N GLN A 77 0.39 -21.06 -10.70
CA GLN A 77 -0.65 -21.22 -9.68
C GLN A 77 -1.86 -22.01 -10.21
N TYR A 78 -2.28 -21.72 -11.43
CA TYR A 78 -3.35 -22.48 -12.09
C TYR A 78 -2.97 -23.94 -12.29
N GLN A 79 -1.76 -24.20 -12.79
CA GLN A 79 -1.27 -25.57 -12.99
C GLN A 79 -1.16 -26.33 -11.67
N ASP A 80 -0.73 -25.67 -10.61
CA ASP A 80 -0.67 -26.23 -9.26
C ASP A 80 -2.07 -26.55 -8.72
N ALA A 81 -3.05 -25.66 -8.92
CA ALA A 81 -4.45 -25.92 -8.60
C ALA A 81 -4.97 -27.19 -9.27
N LYS A 82 -4.64 -27.37 -10.55
CA LYS A 82 -5.00 -28.57 -11.32
C LYS A 82 -4.31 -29.81 -10.76
N ALA A 83 -3.02 -29.72 -10.44
CA ALA A 83 -2.26 -30.83 -9.85
C ALA A 83 -2.79 -31.24 -8.46
N GLN A 84 -3.27 -30.28 -7.69
CA GLN A 84 -3.94 -30.50 -6.40
C GLN A 84 -5.41 -30.97 -6.53
N ASN A 85 -5.94 -31.11 -7.75
CA ASN A 85 -7.34 -31.43 -8.04
C ASN A 85 -8.35 -30.45 -7.40
N ILE A 86 -7.96 -29.18 -7.24
CA ILE A 86 -8.88 -28.13 -6.79
C ILE A 86 -9.99 -27.98 -7.82
N LYS A 87 -11.22 -27.87 -7.35
CA LYS A 87 -12.40 -27.69 -8.20
C LYS A 87 -13.09 -26.40 -7.86
N ILE A 88 -13.64 -25.77 -8.89
CA ILE A 88 -14.49 -24.58 -8.75
C ILE A 88 -15.92 -24.96 -9.15
N ASP A 89 -16.87 -24.63 -8.31
CA ASP A 89 -18.27 -24.89 -8.60
C ASP A 89 -18.77 -23.96 -9.73
N LYS A 90 -19.66 -24.51 -10.56
CA LYS A 90 -20.24 -23.76 -11.67
C LYS A 90 -20.90 -22.47 -11.22
N GLU A 91 -21.55 -22.47 -10.06
CA GLU A 91 -22.18 -21.29 -9.49
C GLU A 91 -21.18 -20.16 -9.21
N GLN A 92 -19.98 -20.50 -8.76
CA GLN A 92 -18.91 -19.50 -8.54
C GLN A 92 -18.49 -18.85 -9.86
N ILE A 93 -18.41 -19.64 -10.95
CA ILE A 93 -18.10 -19.13 -12.29
C ILE A 93 -19.24 -18.24 -12.77
N ASP A 94 -20.50 -18.66 -12.61
CA ASP A 94 -21.69 -17.91 -13.01
C ASP A 94 -21.76 -16.56 -12.29
N VAL A 95 -21.52 -16.54 -11.00
CA VAL A 95 -21.48 -15.29 -10.20
C VAL A 95 -20.41 -14.33 -10.72
N GLN A 96 -19.22 -14.83 -11.06
CA GLN A 96 -18.17 -13.96 -11.60
C GLN A 96 -18.48 -13.49 -13.03
N LEU A 97 -19.08 -14.32 -13.86
CA LEU A 97 -19.52 -13.95 -15.18
C LEU A 97 -20.59 -12.84 -15.13
N GLU A 98 -21.58 -12.97 -14.26
CA GLU A 98 -22.59 -11.94 -14.09
C GLU A 98 -21.99 -10.61 -13.57
N LYS A 99 -21.03 -10.67 -12.66
CA LYS A 99 -20.27 -9.47 -12.24
C LYS A 99 -19.49 -8.86 -13.42
N PHE A 100 -18.97 -9.68 -14.30
CA PHE A 100 -18.26 -9.22 -15.48
C PHE A 100 -19.22 -8.57 -16.49
N LYS A 101 -20.37 -9.19 -16.77
CA LYS A 101 -21.41 -8.64 -17.65
C LYS A 101 -21.92 -7.28 -17.18
N LYS A 102 -22.06 -7.06 -15.87
CA LYS A 102 -22.48 -5.77 -15.29
C LYS A 102 -21.54 -4.59 -15.58
N ARG A 103 -20.37 -4.81 -16.16
CA ARG A 103 -19.47 -3.74 -16.62
C ARG A 103 -19.89 -3.14 -17.95
N PHE A 104 -20.74 -3.85 -18.68
CA PHE A 104 -21.36 -3.39 -19.92
C PHE A 104 -22.72 -2.77 -19.60
N ARG A 105 -23.13 -1.81 -20.42
CA ARG A 105 -24.41 -1.11 -20.22
C ARG A 105 -25.63 -2.02 -20.46
N SER A 106 -25.43 -3.06 -21.32
CA SER A 106 -26.45 -4.04 -21.65
C SER A 106 -25.82 -5.36 -22.09
N ASP A 107 -26.61 -6.44 -22.10
CA ASP A 107 -26.21 -7.73 -22.70
C ASP A 107 -25.84 -7.59 -24.17
N GLU A 108 -26.52 -6.72 -24.93
CA GLU A 108 -26.20 -6.45 -26.33
C GLU A 108 -24.80 -5.84 -26.47
N GLU A 109 -24.42 -4.90 -25.61
CA GLU A 109 -23.07 -4.34 -25.62
C GLU A 109 -22.02 -5.40 -25.28
N PHE A 110 -22.31 -6.30 -24.33
CA PHE A 110 -21.46 -7.46 -24.02
C PHE A 110 -21.30 -8.39 -25.23
N GLN A 111 -22.39 -8.77 -25.89
CA GLN A 111 -22.35 -9.63 -27.09
C GLN A 111 -21.61 -8.97 -28.26
N ASN A 112 -21.77 -7.66 -28.43
CA ASN A 112 -21.04 -6.90 -29.45
C ASN A 112 -19.53 -6.81 -29.10
N ALA A 113 -19.18 -6.73 -27.83
CA ALA A 113 -17.79 -6.80 -27.40
C ALA A 113 -17.17 -8.17 -27.64
N LEU A 114 -17.89 -9.27 -27.37
CA LEU A 114 -17.46 -10.63 -27.73
C LEU A 114 -17.18 -10.77 -29.21
N LYS A 115 -18.11 -10.30 -30.06
CA LYS A 115 -17.95 -10.35 -31.53
C LYS A 115 -16.74 -9.57 -32.03
N ARG A 116 -16.50 -8.36 -31.48
CA ARG A 116 -15.33 -7.53 -31.85
C ARG A 116 -14.02 -8.23 -31.55
N GLU A 117 -13.96 -8.94 -30.43
CA GLU A 117 -12.77 -9.67 -29.98
C GLU A 117 -12.71 -11.12 -30.52
N ASN A 118 -13.62 -11.51 -31.38
CA ASN A 118 -13.75 -12.90 -31.86
C ASN A 118 -13.73 -13.92 -30.71
N ALA A 119 -14.42 -13.62 -29.62
CA ALA A 119 -14.50 -14.42 -28.41
C ALA A 119 -15.91 -14.95 -28.19
N THR A 120 -16.02 -16.01 -27.37
CA THR A 120 -17.29 -16.60 -26.93
C THR A 120 -17.49 -16.45 -25.45
N GLU A 121 -18.74 -16.51 -24.98
CA GLU A 121 -19.02 -16.53 -23.54
C GLU A 121 -18.37 -17.73 -22.85
N GLU A 122 -18.26 -18.85 -23.53
CA GLU A 122 -17.62 -20.06 -23.02
C GLU A 122 -16.12 -19.87 -22.79
N GLN A 123 -15.44 -19.14 -23.65
CA GLN A 123 -14.05 -18.73 -23.45
C GLN A 123 -13.89 -17.79 -22.27
N VAL A 124 -14.83 -16.87 -22.07
CA VAL A 124 -14.85 -16.01 -20.87
C VAL A 124 -15.04 -16.85 -19.61
N ARG A 125 -15.94 -17.84 -19.62
CA ARG A 125 -16.14 -18.78 -18.51
C ARG A 125 -14.87 -19.57 -18.20
N ALA A 126 -14.23 -20.13 -19.19
CA ALA A 126 -12.97 -20.87 -19.02
C ALA A 126 -11.86 -20.00 -18.42
N ARG A 127 -11.79 -18.74 -18.82
CA ARG A 127 -10.83 -17.77 -18.25
C ARG A 127 -11.15 -17.45 -16.79
N ILE A 128 -12.44 -17.24 -16.46
CA ILE A 128 -12.90 -17.06 -15.09
C ILE A 128 -12.55 -18.26 -14.22
N GLU A 129 -12.80 -19.47 -14.71
CA GLU A 129 -12.46 -20.71 -14.02
C GLU A 129 -10.95 -20.81 -13.73
N LYS A 130 -10.13 -20.50 -14.73
CA LYS A 130 -8.67 -20.47 -14.60
C LYS A 130 -8.20 -19.51 -13.50
N GLU A 131 -8.76 -18.30 -13.47
CA GLU A 131 -8.45 -17.29 -12.45
C GLU A 131 -8.92 -17.75 -11.06
N LEU A 132 -10.10 -18.34 -10.95
CA LEU A 132 -10.63 -18.85 -9.68
C LEU A 132 -9.80 -20.03 -9.17
N LEU A 133 -9.33 -20.92 -10.05
CA LEU A 133 -8.43 -22.02 -9.68
C LEU A 133 -7.09 -21.50 -9.15
N ALA A 134 -6.47 -20.54 -9.84
CA ALA A 134 -5.24 -19.92 -9.37
C ALA A 134 -5.43 -19.23 -8.00
N GLN A 135 -6.55 -18.53 -7.82
CA GLN A 135 -6.90 -17.88 -6.56
C GLN A 135 -7.15 -18.90 -5.43
N ALA A 136 -7.81 -20.02 -5.73
CA ALA A 136 -8.07 -21.09 -4.75
C ALA A 136 -6.77 -21.75 -4.30
N ALA A 137 -5.83 -21.99 -5.23
CA ALA A 137 -4.49 -22.49 -4.89
C ALA A 137 -3.73 -21.50 -4.01
N PHE A 138 -3.81 -20.20 -4.31
CA PHE A 138 -3.21 -19.17 -3.46
C PHE A 138 -3.82 -19.18 -2.05
N THR A 139 -5.15 -19.25 -1.96
CA THR A 139 -5.85 -19.32 -0.67
C THR A 139 -5.36 -20.52 0.15
N SER A 140 -5.35 -21.70 -0.43
CA SER A 140 -4.94 -22.94 0.25
C SER A 140 -3.45 -22.98 0.64
N ASN A 141 -2.57 -22.44 -0.21
CA ASN A 141 -1.12 -22.51 0.04
C ASN A 141 -0.59 -21.32 0.86
N VAL A 142 -1.28 -20.20 0.85
CA VAL A 142 -0.82 -18.96 1.49
C VAL A 142 -1.80 -18.48 2.54
N THR A 143 -3.03 -18.07 2.14
CA THR A 143 -3.96 -17.36 3.03
C THR A 143 -4.35 -18.20 4.25
N ASP A 144 -4.75 -19.45 4.03
CA ASP A 144 -5.20 -20.36 5.10
C ASP A 144 -4.05 -20.74 6.06
N LYS A 145 -2.80 -20.66 5.58
CA LYS A 145 -1.60 -20.97 6.37
C LYS A 145 -0.97 -19.77 7.05
N ALA A 146 -1.37 -18.55 6.65
CA ALA A 146 -0.80 -17.31 7.16
C ALA A 146 -1.34 -16.90 8.54
N GLY A 147 -2.39 -17.54 9.01
CA GLY A 147 -3.01 -17.23 10.30
C GLY A 147 -2.02 -17.33 11.47
N VAL A 148 -2.10 -16.37 12.39
CA VAL A 148 -1.26 -16.31 13.60
C VAL A 148 -2.14 -16.51 14.82
N SER A 149 -1.77 -17.47 15.67
CA SER A 149 -2.52 -17.75 16.91
C SER A 149 -2.36 -16.62 17.94
N GLU A 150 -3.33 -16.46 18.82
CA GLU A 150 -3.27 -15.47 19.91
C GLU A 150 -2.04 -15.70 20.81
N SER A 151 -1.69 -16.95 21.08
CA SER A 151 -0.49 -17.27 21.85
C SER A 151 0.80 -16.79 21.19
N ALA A 152 0.89 -16.93 19.85
CA ALA A 152 2.04 -16.41 19.09
C ALA A 152 2.07 -14.88 19.05
N LEU A 153 0.90 -14.23 18.99
CA LEU A 153 0.81 -12.77 19.09
C LEU A 153 1.30 -12.26 20.44
N LYS A 154 0.86 -12.91 21.53
CA LYS A 154 1.31 -12.57 22.89
C LYS A 154 2.82 -12.76 23.07
N ALA A 155 3.35 -13.88 22.58
CA ALA A 155 4.79 -14.15 22.63
C ALA A 155 5.58 -13.07 21.88
N TYR A 156 5.15 -12.73 20.66
CA TYR A 156 5.78 -11.68 19.87
C TYR A 156 5.74 -10.31 20.57
N TYR A 157 4.59 -9.96 21.15
CA TYR A 157 4.45 -8.71 21.90
C TYR A 157 5.43 -8.65 23.08
N GLU A 158 5.50 -9.71 23.91
CA GLU A 158 6.41 -9.75 25.06
C GLU A 158 7.88 -9.68 24.64
N GLU A 159 8.29 -10.42 23.60
CA GLU A 159 9.65 -10.38 23.07
C GLU A 159 10.03 -9.04 22.45
N ASN A 160 9.03 -8.29 21.96
CA ASN A 160 9.24 -7.03 21.24
C ASN A 160 8.64 -5.82 21.97
N LYS A 161 8.45 -5.89 23.26
CA LYS A 161 7.75 -4.89 24.08
C LYS A 161 8.22 -3.46 23.85
N ALA A 162 9.52 -3.28 23.61
CA ALA A 162 10.11 -1.97 23.32
C ALA A 162 9.59 -1.31 22.03
N LYS A 163 9.13 -2.11 21.05
CA LYS A 163 8.55 -1.61 19.80
C LYS A 163 7.13 -1.05 19.97
N PHE A 164 6.47 -1.39 21.09
CA PHE A 164 5.11 -0.98 21.42
C PHE A 164 5.09 0.13 22.48
N LYS A 165 6.13 0.93 22.49
CA LYS A 165 6.21 2.10 23.36
C LYS A 165 6.00 3.36 22.53
N GLU A 166 4.95 4.11 22.85
CA GLU A 166 4.78 5.46 22.34
C GLU A 166 5.68 6.38 23.16
N PRO A 167 6.57 7.17 22.52
CA PRO A 167 7.41 8.11 23.24
C PRO A 167 6.57 9.25 23.82
N GLU A 168 7.13 9.95 24.82
CA GLU A 168 6.57 11.21 25.27
C GLU A 168 6.42 12.16 24.06
N SER A 169 5.29 12.87 24.00
CA SER A 169 5.04 13.86 22.96
C SER A 169 4.46 15.13 23.55
N VAL A 170 4.78 16.25 22.91
CA VAL A 170 4.30 17.56 23.29
C VAL A 170 3.57 18.21 22.09
N LYS A 171 2.42 18.83 22.34
CA LYS A 171 1.77 19.66 21.35
C LYS A 171 2.36 21.04 21.44
N LEU A 172 2.98 21.48 20.36
CA LEU A 172 3.84 22.64 20.33
C LEU A 172 3.31 23.72 19.38
N ARG A 173 3.36 24.98 19.84
CA ARG A 173 3.33 26.16 18.96
C ARG A 173 4.69 26.80 18.94
N ILE A 174 5.04 27.41 17.82
CA ILE A 174 6.32 28.07 17.59
C ILE A 174 6.14 29.44 16.93
N ILE A 175 7.00 30.37 17.32
CA ILE A 175 7.26 31.63 16.64
C ILE A 175 8.75 31.68 16.35
N SER A 176 9.13 32.00 15.12
CA SER A 176 10.52 32.17 14.74
C SER A 176 10.78 33.51 14.09
N THR A 177 11.94 34.10 14.32
CA THR A 177 12.43 35.32 13.68
C THR A 177 13.95 35.32 13.59
N LYS A 178 14.50 36.04 12.64
CA LYS A 178 15.95 36.25 12.50
C LYS A 178 16.51 37.33 13.41
N GLU A 179 15.63 38.16 13.96
CA GLU A 179 16.02 39.35 14.75
C GLU A 179 15.79 39.11 16.24
N GLU A 180 16.87 39.14 17.02
CA GLU A 180 16.79 38.94 18.46
C GLU A 180 15.88 39.95 19.15
N GLN A 181 15.93 41.23 18.70
CA GLN A 181 15.07 42.30 19.27
C GLN A 181 13.59 42.00 19.03
N LYS A 182 13.23 41.54 17.85
CA LYS A 182 11.86 41.12 17.52
C LYS A 182 11.39 39.96 18.39
N ALA A 183 12.27 38.98 18.66
CA ALA A 183 11.97 37.89 19.59
C ALA A 183 11.72 38.39 21.02
N LYS A 184 12.49 39.39 21.49
CA LYS A 184 12.30 40.02 22.80
C LYS A 184 10.95 40.78 22.88
N ASP A 185 10.58 41.49 21.82
CA ASP A 185 9.30 42.20 21.73
C ASP A 185 8.10 41.23 21.73
N ILE A 186 8.23 40.11 21.01
CA ILE A 186 7.22 39.03 21.00
C ILE A 186 7.08 38.42 22.40
N LEU A 187 8.19 38.08 23.05
CA LEU A 187 8.15 37.54 24.40
C LEU A 187 7.56 38.50 25.43
N ALA A 188 7.84 39.79 25.31
CA ALA A 188 7.24 40.82 26.17
C ALA A 188 5.70 40.84 26.02
N LYS A 189 5.19 40.85 24.79
CA LYS A 189 3.75 40.83 24.50
C LYS A 189 3.10 39.53 25.04
N LEU A 190 3.76 38.38 24.89
CA LEU A 190 3.25 37.15 25.48
C LEU A 190 3.17 37.20 27.01
N LYS A 191 4.11 37.88 27.66
CA LYS A 191 4.09 38.11 29.12
C LYS A 191 3.00 39.09 29.54
N GLU A 192 2.60 40.00 28.67
CA GLU A 192 1.47 40.91 28.87
C GLU A 192 0.10 40.23 28.63
N GLY A 193 0.09 39.01 28.07
CA GLY A 193 -1.10 38.20 27.89
C GLY A 193 -1.65 38.15 26.47
N ASP A 194 -0.91 38.67 25.49
CA ASP A 194 -1.30 38.60 24.07
C ASP A 194 -1.42 37.12 23.62
N ASP A 195 -2.31 36.86 22.67
CA ASP A 195 -2.53 35.52 22.15
C ASP A 195 -1.36 35.05 21.32
N PHE A 196 -0.85 33.85 21.66
CA PHE A 196 0.30 33.24 20.98
C PHE A 196 0.02 32.99 19.48
N GLY A 197 -1.18 32.55 19.13
CA GLY A 197 -1.56 32.25 17.76
C GLY A 197 -1.63 33.50 16.90
N GLU A 198 -2.18 34.61 17.44
CA GLU A 198 -2.22 35.90 16.74
C GLU A 198 -0.82 36.48 16.54
N LEU A 199 0.05 36.39 17.57
CA LEU A 199 1.44 36.82 17.44
C LEU A 199 2.21 35.96 16.43
N ALA A 200 2.01 34.66 16.44
CA ALA A 200 2.60 33.76 15.46
C ALA A 200 2.17 34.08 14.05
N TYR A 201 0.86 34.28 13.83
CA TYR A 201 0.31 34.62 12.52
C TYR A 201 0.90 35.93 11.96
N ASN A 202 1.02 36.94 12.81
CA ASN A 202 1.42 38.30 12.38
C ASN A 202 2.95 38.45 12.32
N LEU A 203 3.71 37.79 13.21
CA LEU A 203 5.11 38.13 13.44
C LEU A 203 6.09 36.99 13.16
N SER A 204 5.61 35.72 13.07
CA SER A 204 6.52 34.59 12.77
C SER A 204 6.97 34.63 11.30
N GLU A 205 8.19 34.13 11.09
CA GLU A 205 8.82 34.05 9.77
C GLU A 205 8.82 32.61 9.23
N ASP A 206 8.33 31.64 10.00
CA ASP A 206 8.21 30.25 9.56
C ASP A 206 6.88 29.95 8.84
N SER A 207 6.79 28.74 8.28
CA SER A 207 5.59 28.29 7.56
C SER A 207 4.40 27.98 8.47
N TYR A 208 4.62 27.73 9.76
CA TYR A 208 3.56 27.40 10.72
C TYR A 208 2.73 28.63 11.13
N ARG A 209 3.22 29.84 10.83
CA ARG A 209 2.52 31.09 11.12
C ARG A 209 1.06 31.10 10.67
N VAL A 210 0.77 30.50 9.50
CA VAL A 210 -0.60 30.46 8.93
C VAL A 210 -1.58 29.67 9.79
N ASN A 211 -1.08 28.80 10.66
CA ASN A 211 -1.85 28.03 11.62
C ASN A 211 -1.64 28.55 13.07
N GLY A 212 -1.25 29.82 13.23
CA GLY A 212 -0.96 30.38 14.55
C GLY A 212 0.21 29.69 15.24
N GLY A 213 1.20 29.22 14.48
CA GLY A 213 2.39 28.54 14.98
C GLY A 213 2.18 27.07 15.37
N ASP A 214 0.99 26.50 15.19
CA ASP A 214 0.69 25.11 15.61
C ASP A 214 1.47 24.09 14.74
N ILE A 215 2.34 23.31 15.37
CA ILE A 215 3.12 22.21 14.77
C ILE A 215 2.40 20.85 14.98
N GLY A 216 1.45 20.80 15.91
CA GLY A 216 0.85 19.56 16.39
C GLY A 216 1.71 18.83 17.43
N TYR A 217 1.45 17.52 17.57
CA TYR A 217 2.24 16.67 18.48
C TYR A 217 3.57 16.29 17.87
N ILE A 218 4.64 16.51 18.62
CA ILE A 218 6.00 16.08 18.29
C ILE A 218 6.57 15.22 19.42
N HIS A 219 7.44 14.31 19.08
CA HIS A 219 8.29 13.56 20.03
C HIS A 219 9.73 14.08 19.95
N GLU A 220 10.53 13.77 20.97
CA GLU A 220 11.94 14.13 21.03
C GLU A 220 12.71 13.68 19.77
N GLY A 221 13.61 14.51 19.28
CA GLY A 221 14.37 14.30 18.05
C GLY A 221 13.70 14.80 16.76
N ARG A 222 12.54 15.45 16.85
CA ARG A 222 11.82 15.99 15.67
C ARG A 222 12.15 17.45 15.38
N MET A 223 12.62 18.19 16.37
CA MET A 223 13.00 19.60 16.23
C MET A 223 14.52 19.76 16.37
N LEU A 224 14.99 20.98 16.26
CA LEU A 224 16.38 21.31 16.57
C LEU A 224 16.67 20.96 18.04
N PRO A 225 17.87 20.42 18.36
CA PRO A 225 18.19 19.99 19.72
C PRO A 225 17.95 21.04 20.80
N GLU A 226 18.17 22.30 20.50
CA GLU A 226 17.96 23.43 21.41
C GLU A 226 16.46 23.61 21.71
N ILE A 227 15.59 23.41 20.72
CA ILE A 227 14.14 23.51 20.87
C ILE A 227 13.62 22.31 21.65
N ASP A 228 14.04 21.08 21.29
CA ASP A 228 13.66 19.87 21.99
C ASP A 228 14.06 19.93 23.48
N ALA A 229 15.28 20.37 23.76
CA ALA A 229 15.78 20.47 25.15
C ALA A 229 14.93 21.41 26.04
N VAL A 230 14.24 22.38 25.44
CA VAL A 230 13.34 23.29 26.17
C VAL A 230 11.92 22.74 26.16
N ALA A 231 11.40 22.31 24.99
CA ALA A 231 10.02 21.88 24.83
C ALA A 231 9.63 20.74 25.78
N PHE A 232 10.51 19.74 25.96
CA PHE A 232 10.24 18.60 26.82
C PHE A 232 10.40 18.90 28.31
N LYS A 233 11.04 20.03 28.70
CA LYS A 233 11.13 20.49 30.10
C LYS A 233 9.95 21.36 30.53
N LEU A 234 9.35 22.11 29.58
CA LEU A 234 8.19 22.97 29.86
C LEU A 234 6.98 22.13 30.28
N LYS A 235 6.11 22.71 31.09
CA LYS A 235 4.79 22.15 31.40
C LYS A 235 3.77 22.59 30.37
N ALA A 236 2.65 21.87 30.31
CA ALA A 236 1.51 22.28 29.50
C ALA A 236 1.04 23.70 29.88
N GLY A 237 0.83 24.55 28.90
CA GLY A 237 0.48 25.96 29.03
C GLY A 237 1.68 26.91 29.12
N GLU A 238 2.90 26.43 29.37
CA GLU A 238 4.07 27.29 29.54
C GLU A 238 4.64 27.76 28.18
N VAL A 239 5.14 29.00 28.21
CA VAL A 239 5.88 29.63 27.10
C VAL A 239 7.37 29.65 27.48
N SER A 240 8.24 29.38 26.52
CA SER A 240 9.69 29.43 26.73
C SER A 240 10.24 30.85 26.86
N ASP A 241 11.43 30.98 27.38
CA ASP A 241 12.29 32.09 27.03
C ASP A 241 12.74 31.98 25.55
N ILE A 242 13.51 32.98 25.09
CA ILE A 242 14.04 32.97 23.73
C ILE A 242 15.07 31.85 23.58
N ILE A 243 14.88 31.02 22.56
CA ILE A 243 15.78 29.93 22.19
C ILE A 243 16.53 30.38 20.92
N ALA A 244 17.85 30.51 21.03
CA ALA A 244 18.71 30.74 19.88
C ALA A 244 19.12 29.39 19.28
N ALA A 245 18.82 29.15 18.04
CA ALA A 245 19.20 27.94 17.32
C ALA A 245 19.49 28.27 15.86
N GLU A 246 20.62 27.78 15.35
CA GLU A 246 21.16 28.16 14.03
C GLU A 246 21.23 29.69 13.86
N THR A 247 20.48 30.24 12.89
CA THR A 247 20.47 31.69 12.57
C THR A 247 19.19 32.38 13.04
N ASN A 248 18.35 31.68 13.80
CA ASN A 248 17.03 32.15 14.20
C ASN A 248 16.86 32.17 15.73
N PHE A 249 15.90 32.98 16.15
CA PHE A 249 15.42 33.05 17.54
C PHE A 249 13.99 32.50 17.56
N PHE A 250 13.72 31.63 18.53
CA PHE A 250 12.45 30.95 18.67
C PHE A 250 11.83 31.24 20.04
N VAL A 251 10.50 31.37 20.05
CA VAL A 251 9.69 31.30 21.26
C VAL A 251 8.68 30.17 21.02
N ILE A 252 8.58 29.25 21.98
CA ILE A 252 7.67 28.11 21.89
C ILE A 252 6.66 28.13 23.04
N LYS A 253 5.51 27.51 22.79
CA LYS A 253 4.48 27.23 23.80
C LYS A 253 4.13 25.75 23.74
N VAL A 254 4.20 25.09 24.87
CA VAL A 254 3.67 23.73 25.02
C VAL A 254 2.18 23.82 25.37
N GLU A 255 1.30 23.35 24.48
CA GLU A 255 -0.14 23.34 24.76
C GLU A 255 -0.54 22.12 25.59
N GLU A 256 -0.02 20.96 25.23
CA GLU A 256 -0.34 19.69 25.87
C GLU A 256 0.91 18.80 25.95
N LYS A 257 0.92 17.91 26.92
CA LYS A 257 1.94 16.84 27.06
C LYS A 257 1.25 15.50 27.15
N LYS A 258 1.73 14.53 26.38
CA LYS A 258 1.35 13.13 26.51
C LYS A 258 2.56 12.36 27.01
N PRO A 259 2.48 11.74 28.20
CA PRO A 259 3.58 10.95 28.72
C PRO A 259 3.87 9.75 27.81
N ALA A 260 5.09 9.24 27.89
CA ALA A 260 5.40 7.99 27.23
C ALA A 260 4.43 6.90 27.71
N HIS A 261 3.86 6.16 26.76
CA HIS A 261 2.89 5.13 27.02
C HIS A 261 3.39 3.77 26.52
N GLN A 262 3.41 2.77 27.39
CA GLN A 262 3.63 1.38 26.97
C GLN A 262 2.26 0.84 26.53
N MET A 263 2.07 0.73 25.22
CA MET A 263 0.84 0.14 24.68
C MET A 263 0.67 -1.27 25.20
N THR A 264 -0.53 -1.63 25.64
CA THR A 264 -0.84 -2.98 26.09
C THR A 264 -0.96 -3.95 24.92
N PHE A 265 -0.98 -5.23 25.19
CA PHE A 265 -1.25 -6.24 24.17
C PHE A 265 -2.61 -6.00 23.49
N GLU A 266 -3.64 -5.69 24.27
CA GLU A 266 -4.99 -5.43 23.79
C GLU A 266 -5.06 -4.24 22.83
N GLU A 267 -4.32 -3.16 23.10
CA GLU A 267 -4.24 -1.97 22.24
C GLU A 267 -3.56 -2.27 20.91
N THR A 268 -2.62 -3.23 20.88
CA THR A 268 -1.81 -3.54 19.70
C THR A 268 -2.30 -4.75 18.92
N GLN A 269 -3.08 -5.64 19.54
CA GLN A 269 -3.43 -6.97 19.06
C GLN A 269 -3.93 -6.99 17.61
N GLU A 270 -4.91 -6.16 17.28
CA GLU A 270 -5.52 -6.13 15.95
C GLU A 270 -4.53 -5.69 14.86
N LYS A 271 -3.71 -4.70 15.15
CA LYS A 271 -2.67 -4.23 14.22
C LYS A 271 -1.57 -5.27 14.08
N LEU A 272 -1.08 -5.77 15.21
CA LEU A 272 -0.02 -6.78 15.26
C LEU A 272 -0.43 -8.05 14.49
N LYS A 273 -1.68 -8.52 14.68
CA LYS A 273 -2.21 -9.66 13.96
C LYS A 273 -2.16 -9.44 12.44
N ARG A 274 -2.69 -8.31 11.96
CA ARG A 274 -2.67 -7.99 10.55
C ARG A 274 -1.25 -7.91 9.97
N ASP A 275 -0.34 -7.29 10.71
CA ASP A 275 1.04 -7.10 10.28
C ASP A 275 1.77 -8.44 10.17
N LEU A 276 1.66 -9.31 11.19
CA LEU A 276 2.28 -10.64 11.19
C LEU A 276 1.65 -11.60 10.18
N GLU A 277 0.31 -11.61 10.06
CA GLU A 277 -0.37 -12.41 9.03
C GLU A 277 0.02 -11.95 7.62
N SER A 278 0.15 -10.64 7.39
CA SER A 278 0.61 -10.10 6.11
C SER A 278 2.07 -10.44 5.82
N GLN A 279 2.94 -10.39 6.82
CA GLN A 279 4.34 -10.81 6.67
C GLN A 279 4.43 -12.28 6.33
N ARG A 280 3.75 -13.13 7.10
CA ARG A 280 3.74 -14.58 6.88
C ARG A 280 3.15 -14.97 5.53
N ALA A 281 2.10 -14.27 5.09
CA ALA A 281 1.51 -14.48 3.77
C ALA A 281 2.51 -14.15 2.65
N ARG A 282 3.31 -13.10 2.78
CA ARG A 282 4.38 -12.79 1.82
C ARG A 282 5.43 -13.89 1.78
N GLU A 283 5.95 -14.28 2.93
CA GLU A 283 6.97 -15.34 3.03
C GLU A 283 6.48 -16.68 2.44
N LEU A 284 5.24 -17.07 2.74
CA LEU A 284 4.62 -18.27 2.18
C LEU A 284 4.41 -18.16 0.67
N SER A 285 3.98 -16.98 0.19
CA SER A 285 3.78 -16.72 -1.24
C SER A 285 5.10 -16.81 -2.00
N ASP A 286 6.15 -16.16 -1.50
CA ASP A 286 7.46 -16.14 -2.15
C ASP A 286 8.05 -17.54 -2.22
N ALA A 287 8.04 -18.27 -1.12
CA ALA A 287 8.52 -19.65 -1.06
C ALA A 287 7.72 -20.61 -1.97
N TRP A 288 6.39 -20.45 -2.00
CA TRP A 288 5.54 -21.26 -2.88
C TRP A 288 5.80 -20.98 -4.36
N ILE A 289 5.83 -19.71 -4.75
CA ILE A 289 6.12 -19.31 -6.14
C ILE A 289 7.52 -19.77 -6.57
N GLU A 290 8.54 -19.63 -5.72
CA GLU A 290 9.88 -20.12 -5.98
C GLU A 290 9.88 -21.64 -6.20
N SER A 291 9.17 -22.39 -5.34
CA SER A 291 9.00 -23.84 -5.52
C SER A 291 8.30 -24.21 -6.83
N LEU A 292 7.30 -23.45 -7.27
CA LEU A 292 6.62 -23.69 -8.55
C LEU A 292 7.55 -23.39 -9.74
N ARG A 293 8.27 -22.26 -9.68
CA ARG A 293 9.21 -21.85 -10.73
C ARG A 293 10.37 -22.83 -10.89
N SER A 294 10.91 -23.37 -9.78
CA SER A 294 12.03 -24.31 -9.82
C SER A 294 11.68 -25.66 -10.47
N LYS A 295 10.40 -26.02 -10.50
CA LYS A 295 9.89 -27.26 -11.10
C LYS A 295 9.39 -27.08 -12.53
N ALA A 296 9.22 -25.85 -12.96
CA ALA A 296 8.62 -25.50 -14.23
C ALA A 296 9.67 -25.28 -15.32
N ARG A 297 9.30 -25.63 -16.56
CA ARG A 297 10.06 -25.21 -17.74
C ARG A 297 9.56 -23.85 -18.18
N ILE A 298 10.35 -22.81 -17.91
CA ILE A 298 10.05 -21.41 -18.25
C ILE A 298 11.05 -20.94 -19.31
N GLU A 299 10.54 -20.49 -20.45
CA GLU A 299 11.32 -19.89 -21.53
C GLU A 299 10.84 -18.44 -21.72
N VAL A 300 11.69 -17.47 -21.39
CA VAL A 300 11.41 -16.04 -21.63
C VAL A 300 12.05 -15.66 -22.95
N LEU A 301 11.25 -15.16 -23.88
CA LEU A 301 11.63 -14.79 -25.24
C LEU A 301 11.48 -13.27 -25.47
N LEU A 302 10.97 -12.54 -24.46
CA LEU A 302 10.83 -11.09 -24.51
C LEU A 302 12.21 -10.45 -24.65
N LYS A 303 12.42 -9.71 -25.73
CA LYS A 303 13.63 -8.88 -25.89
C LYS A 303 13.44 -7.60 -25.08
N THR A 304 14.20 -7.45 -24.02
CA THR A 304 14.35 -6.19 -23.30
C THR A 304 15.42 -5.39 -24.02
N GLU A 305 15.01 -4.50 -24.94
CA GLU A 305 15.89 -3.43 -25.42
C GLU A 305 15.72 -2.17 -24.59
#